data_cce7293fba5afbfd74afc42c574f011d
#
_entry.id   cce7293fba5afbfd74afc42c574f011d
#
_cell.length_a   1.000
_cell.length_b   1.000
_cell.length_c   1.000
_cell.angle_alpha   90.00
_cell.angle_beta   90.00
_cell.angle_gamma   90.00
#
_symmetry.space_group_name_H-M   'P 1'
#
loop_
_entity.id
_entity.type
_entity.pdbx_description
1 polymer ?
#
loop_
_entity_poly.entity_id
_entity_poly.type
_entity_poly.pdbx_seq_one_letter_code
_entity_poly.pdbx_strand_id
1 'polypeptide(L)'
;MAFTRMPDYRVHIRPVPWARGLRELSQGRALALYPPYRRPDERPWMDYSRPIVRETLVVFMRTEVARTFEQERFPQAYGGLRIGQNRGFINIVDQDYQSMLAKGELRQIYSKDNRTNLAMLYRGRLDAYINDRRAVLWELEQMRRDGVFDQDSLNWIAEGPWLSGEEGYLGYTRINTSAYPYKDDFKKRLDAILSDLEREGVIYRIVKRYDEFYPLELQAAGIQEVSQ
;
A
#
# COMPACT_ATOMS: atom_id res chain seq x y z
N MET A 1 -8.12 12.37 -14.66
CA MET A 1 -8.58 11.54 -15.80
C MET A 1 -9.96 10.93 -15.57
N ALA A 2 -10.24 10.06 -14.56
CA ALA A 2 -11.62 9.58 -14.33
C ALA A 2 -12.59 10.74 -14.04
N PHE A 3 -12.24 11.62 -13.11
CA PHE A 3 -13.09 12.76 -12.74
C PHE A 3 -13.27 13.82 -13.83
N THR A 4 -12.37 13.90 -14.82
CA THR A 4 -12.60 14.78 -15.99
C THR A 4 -13.71 14.28 -16.91
N ARG A 5 -14.11 13.00 -16.78
CA ARG A 5 -15.26 12.41 -17.45
C ARG A 5 -16.57 12.53 -16.64
N MET A 6 -16.53 13.25 -15.49
CA MET A 6 -17.66 13.48 -14.59
C MET A 6 -17.85 14.99 -14.35
N PRO A 7 -18.21 15.78 -15.37
CA PRO A 7 -18.23 17.24 -15.28
C PRO A 7 -19.24 17.79 -14.28
N ASP A 8 -20.30 17.00 -13.96
CA ASP A 8 -21.32 17.36 -12.98
C ASP A 8 -20.83 17.26 -11.53
N TYR A 9 -19.63 16.67 -11.32
CA TYR A 9 -19.05 16.49 -9.98
C TYR A 9 -17.77 17.30 -9.80
N ARG A 10 -17.73 18.07 -8.74
CA ARG A 10 -16.49 18.72 -8.29
C ARG A 10 -15.84 17.88 -7.19
N VAL A 11 -14.76 17.17 -7.54
CA VAL A 11 -14.05 16.27 -6.63
C VAL A 11 -12.88 16.97 -5.97
N HIS A 12 -12.84 16.96 -4.64
CA HIS A 12 -11.70 17.44 -3.83
C HIS A 12 -10.96 16.27 -3.22
N ILE A 13 -9.71 16.08 -3.60
CA ILE A 13 -8.82 15.06 -3.06
C ILE A 13 -7.94 15.70 -2.00
N ARG A 14 -7.93 15.13 -0.80
CA ARG A 14 -7.11 15.58 0.31
C ARG A 14 -6.26 14.43 0.84
N PRO A 15 -4.92 14.51 0.75
CA PRO A 15 -4.03 13.56 1.42
C PRO A 15 -4.21 13.62 2.94
N VAL A 16 -4.33 12.46 3.56
CA VAL A 16 -4.43 12.32 5.02
C VAL A 16 -3.70 11.05 5.47
N PRO A 17 -3.21 10.99 6.73
CA PRO A 17 -2.71 9.76 7.30
C PRO A 17 -3.80 8.67 7.25
N TRP A 18 -3.43 7.45 6.91
CA TRP A 18 -4.36 6.34 6.66
C TRP A 18 -5.38 6.11 7.78
N ALA A 19 -4.90 5.99 9.02
CA ALA A 19 -5.77 5.79 10.18
C ALA A 19 -6.77 6.94 10.39
N ARG A 20 -6.40 8.18 10.00
CA ARG A 20 -7.30 9.33 10.02
C ARG A 20 -8.36 9.19 8.92
N GLY A 21 -7.96 8.82 7.70
CA GLY A 21 -8.88 8.60 6.59
C GLY A 21 -9.93 7.53 6.93
N LEU A 22 -9.52 6.40 7.49
CA LEU A 22 -10.40 5.34 7.96
C LEU A 22 -11.40 5.86 9.00
N ARG A 23 -10.94 6.63 9.99
CA ARG A 23 -11.80 7.20 11.03
C ARG A 23 -12.80 8.23 10.46
N GLU A 24 -12.37 9.10 9.55
CA GLU A 24 -13.27 10.08 8.91
C GLU A 24 -14.35 9.36 8.10
N LEU A 25 -13.97 8.29 7.38
CA LEU A 25 -14.92 7.50 6.59
C LEU A 25 -15.89 6.72 7.49
N SER A 26 -15.40 6.06 8.55
CA SER A 26 -16.23 5.30 9.49
C SER A 26 -17.22 6.16 10.29
N GLN A 27 -16.99 7.47 10.33
CA GLN A 27 -17.87 8.46 10.97
C GLN A 27 -18.75 9.22 9.99
N GLY A 28 -18.71 8.87 8.69
CA GLY A 28 -19.46 9.55 7.65
C GLY A 28 -19.06 11.01 7.42
N ARG A 29 -17.81 11.40 7.76
CA ARG A 29 -17.27 12.75 7.54
C ARG A 29 -16.53 12.90 6.23
N ALA A 30 -16.28 11.81 5.53
CA ALA A 30 -15.75 11.77 4.17
C ALA A 30 -16.65 10.85 3.34
N LEU A 31 -16.87 11.19 2.06
CA LEU A 31 -17.61 10.36 1.13
C LEU A 31 -16.83 9.07 0.83
N ALA A 32 -15.54 9.20 0.55
CA ALA A 32 -14.72 8.09 0.08
C ALA A 32 -13.28 8.20 0.56
N LEU A 33 -12.58 7.06 0.54
CA LEU A 33 -11.16 6.90 0.83
C LEU A 33 -10.52 6.02 -0.25
N TYR A 34 -9.27 6.30 -0.63
CA TYR A 34 -8.48 5.51 -1.58
C TYR A 34 -7.06 5.29 -1.03
N PRO A 35 -6.43 4.12 -1.22
CA PRO A 35 -6.94 2.85 -1.78
C PRO A 35 -7.12 1.78 -0.69
N PRO A 36 -8.30 1.58 -0.09
CA PRO A 36 -8.49 0.43 0.78
C PRO A 36 -8.55 -0.88 0.00
N TYR A 37 -8.03 -1.95 0.59
CA TYR A 37 -8.35 -3.32 0.20
C TYR A 37 -9.76 -3.68 0.67
N ARG A 38 -10.40 -4.60 -0.02
CA ARG A 38 -11.74 -5.05 0.33
C ARG A 38 -11.70 -5.94 1.56
N ARG A 39 -12.21 -5.43 2.67
CA ARG A 39 -12.25 -6.10 3.99
C ARG A 39 -13.64 -5.88 4.61
N PRO A 40 -14.71 -6.54 4.08
CA PRO A 40 -16.07 -6.29 4.54
C PRO A 40 -16.32 -6.66 6.01
N ASP A 41 -15.65 -7.70 6.49
CA ASP A 41 -15.83 -8.18 7.87
C ASP A 41 -15.20 -7.23 8.89
N GLU A 42 -14.03 -6.66 8.59
CA GLU A 42 -13.34 -5.71 9.46
C GLU A 42 -13.83 -4.27 9.27
N ARG A 43 -14.47 -3.99 8.13
CA ARG A 43 -14.97 -2.65 7.75
C ARG A 43 -16.40 -2.70 7.23
N PRO A 44 -17.39 -3.19 8.03
CA PRO A 44 -18.78 -3.34 7.60
C PRO A 44 -19.45 -1.99 7.25
N TRP A 45 -18.85 -0.89 7.71
CA TRP A 45 -19.27 0.48 7.43
C TRP A 45 -18.76 1.03 6.09
N MET A 46 -18.02 0.22 5.31
CA MET A 46 -17.45 0.61 4.01
C MET A 46 -18.11 -0.17 2.88
N ASP A 47 -18.46 0.53 1.82
CA ASP A 47 -18.81 -0.01 0.52
C ASP A 47 -17.66 0.22 -0.46
N TYR A 48 -17.60 -0.51 -1.58
CA TYR A 48 -16.44 -0.48 -2.45
C TYR A 48 -16.83 -0.22 -3.90
N SER A 49 -15.98 0.49 -4.65
CA SER A 49 -16.02 0.56 -6.10
C SER A 49 -15.67 -0.80 -6.72
N ARG A 50 -15.64 -0.88 -8.04
CA ARG A 50 -14.83 -1.90 -8.72
C ARG A 50 -13.34 -1.70 -8.38
N PRO A 51 -12.49 -2.75 -8.54
CA PRO A 51 -11.04 -2.59 -8.35
C PRO A 51 -10.46 -1.54 -9.32
N ILE A 52 -9.45 -0.81 -8.87
CA ILE A 52 -8.83 0.27 -9.63
C ILE A 52 -7.41 -0.11 -10.03
N VAL A 53 -6.65 -0.66 -9.08
CA VAL A 53 -5.24 -1.03 -9.28
C VAL A 53 -4.93 -2.27 -8.46
N ARG A 54 -4.07 -3.13 -9.01
CA ARG A 54 -3.50 -4.23 -8.24
C ARG A 54 -2.20 -3.76 -7.59
N GLU A 55 -2.11 -3.90 -6.29
CA GLU A 55 -0.94 -3.63 -5.48
C GLU A 55 -0.18 -4.92 -5.20
N THR A 56 1.13 -4.82 -5.02
CA THR A 56 2.00 -5.96 -4.71
C THR A 56 2.68 -5.71 -3.38
N LEU A 57 2.34 -6.51 -2.37
CA LEU A 57 2.99 -6.44 -1.07
C LEU A 57 4.37 -7.11 -1.12
N VAL A 58 5.37 -6.36 -0.71
CA VAL A 58 6.77 -6.78 -0.68
C VAL A 58 7.36 -6.53 0.70
N VAL A 59 8.27 -7.38 1.12
CA VAL A 59 9.08 -7.16 2.32
C VAL A 59 10.32 -6.36 1.92
N PHE A 60 10.43 -5.15 2.44
CA PHE A 60 11.63 -4.32 2.29
C PHE A 60 12.52 -4.46 3.54
N MET A 61 13.82 -4.60 3.34
CA MET A 61 14.78 -4.78 4.41
C MET A 61 16.01 -3.92 4.18
N ARG A 62 16.78 -3.65 5.24
CA ARG A 62 18.14 -3.14 5.05
C ARG A 62 18.98 -4.21 4.35
N THR A 63 19.79 -3.80 3.38
CA THR A 63 20.62 -4.72 2.59
C THR A 63 21.51 -5.61 3.47
N GLU A 64 22.06 -5.06 4.55
CA GLU A 64 22.87 -5.82 5.50
C GLU A 64 22.07 -6.91 6.23
N VAL A 65 20.79 -6.64 6.57
CA VAL A 65 19.89 -7.63 7.18
C VAL A 65 19.52 -8.70 6.16
N ALA A 66 19.16 -8.27 4.94
CA ALA A 66 18.75 -9.16 3.86
C ALA A 66 19.81 -10.23 3.51
N ARG A 67 21.08 -9.93 3.73
CA ARG A 67 22.21 -10.84 3.46
C ARG A 67 22.47 -11.87 4.57
N THR A 68 21.82 -11.76 5.71
CA THR A 68 22.14 -12.57 6.90
C THR A 68 21.26 -13.80 7.09
N PHE A 69 20.19 -13.97 6.30
CA PHE A 69 19.26 -15.09 6.46
C PHE A 69 18.52 -15.45 5.16
N GLU A 70 17.84 -16.59 5.20
CA GLU A 70 17.08 -17.15 4.07
C GLU A 70 15.74 -16.38 3.90
N GLN A 71 15.76 -15.33 3.10
CA GLN A 71 14.60 -14.45 2.90
C GLN A 71 13.38 -15.17 2.33
N GLU A 72 13.61 -16.21 1.52
CA GLU A 72 12.57 -17.02 0.86
C GLU A 72 11.72 -17.81 1.86
N ARG A 73 12.24 -18.04 3.07
CA ARG A 73 11.51 -18.72 4.15
C ARG A 73 10.70 -17.74 5.01
N PHE A 74 10.03 -16.81 4.37
CA PHE A 74 9.08 -15.94 5.04
C PHE A 74 7.79 -16.72 5.40
N PRO A 75 7.24 -16.57 6.63
CA PRO A 75 7.70 -15.70 7.72
C PRO A 75 8.67 -16.38 8.71
N GLN A 76 8.93 -17.68 8.59
CA GLN A 76 9.62 -18.48 9.61
C GLN A 76 11.05 -17.99 9.90
N ALA A 77 11.78 -17.58 8.86
CA ALA A 77 13.12 -17.05 9.02
C ALA A 77 13.17 -15.64 9.66
N TYR A 78 12.01 -14.97 9.78
CA TYR A 78 11.93 -13.59 10.25
C TYR A 78 11.74 -13.45 11.77
N GLY A 79 11.86 -14.56 12.50
CA GLY A 79 11.76 -14.59 13.96
C GLY A 79 12.66 -13.56 14.64
N GLY A 80 12.12 -12.83 15.60
CA GLY A 80 12.83 -11.79 16.34
C GLY A 80 12.95 -10.43 15.63
N LEU A 81 12.68 -10.33 14.33
CA LEU A 81 12.79 -9.08 13.58
C LEU A 81 11.69 -8.08 13.96
N ARG A 82 12.08 -6.79 13.90
CA ARG A 82 11.17 -5.65 14.04
C ARG A 82 10.60 -5.28 12.68
N ILE A 83 9.31 -5.60 12.46
CA ILE A 83 8.63 -5.40 11.19
C ILE A 83 7.72 -4.16 11.27
N GLY A 84 7.99 -3.18 10.43
CA GLY A 84 7.20 -1.96 10.34
C GLY A 84 5.87 -2.18 9.64
N GLN A 85 4.83 -1.49 10.14
CA GLN A 85 3.51 -1.44 9.51
C GLN A 85 2.86 -0.08 9.70
N ASN A 86 2.09 0.36 8.71
CA ASN A 86 1.28 1.56 8.84
C ASN A 86 0.08 1.30 9.75
N ARG A 87 -0.18 2.21 10.68
CA ARG A 87 -1.32 2.12 11.58
C ARG A 87 -2.64 2.10 10.81
N GLY A 88 -3.47 1.10 11.09
CA GLY A 88 -4.74 0.89 10.43
C GLY A 88 -4.67 0.08 9.13
N PHE A 89 -3.49 -0.35 8.71
CA PHE A 89 -3.36 -1.36 7.65
C PHE A 89 -3.75 -2.73 8.22
N ILE A 90 -4.51 -3.47 7.43
CA ILE A 90 -4.81 -4.89 7.65
C ILE A 90 -4.08 -5.65 6.54
N ASN A 91 -2.81 -5.93 6.78
CA ASN A 91 -2.06 -6.81 5.90
C ASN A 91 -2.39 -8.24 6.33
N ILE A 92 -3.27 -8.90 5.60
CA ILE A 92 -3.44 -10.35 5.73
C ILE A 92 -2.26 -10.97 4.99
N VAL A 93 -1.14 -11.02 5.66
CA VAL A 93 -0.10 -11.97 5.35
C VAL A 93 -0.62 -13.32 5.84
N ASP A 94 -0.10 -14.40 5.35
CA ASP A 94 -0.58 -15.75 5.60
C ASP A 94 -0.85 -16.10 7.09
N GLN A 95 -1.45 -17.25 7.32
CA GLN A 95 -1.81 -17.71 8.67
C GLN A 95 -0.57 -17.92 9.56
N ASP A 96 0.57 -18.31 8.97
CA ASP A 96 1.81 -18.54 9.72
C ASP A 96 2.35 -17.22 10.28
N TYR A 97 2.32 -16.14 9.48
CA TYR A 97 2.71 -14.80 9.93
C TYR A 97 1.84 -14.34 11.12
N GLN A 98 0.52 -14.52 11.02
CA GLN A 98 -0.40 -14.17 12.10
C GLN A 98 -0.15 -15.01 13.36
N SER A 99 0.12 -16.31 13.19
CA SER A 99 0.46 -17.21 14.29
C SER A 99 1.75 -16.77 15.00
N MET A 100 2.80 -16.43 14.23
CA MET A 100 4.06 -15.96 14.79
C MET A 100 3.92 -14.63 15.54
N LEU A 101 3.08 -13.71 15.03
CA LEU A 101 2.73 -12.46 15.74
C LEU A 101 2.04 -12.76 17.07
N ALA A 102 1.04 -13.64 17.06
CA ALA A 102 0.28 -13.99 18.27
C ALA A 102 1.16 -14.66 19.34
N LYS A 103 2.17 -15.43 18.92
CA LYS A 103 3.15 -16.06 19.81
C LYS A 103 4.27 -15.11 20.27
N GLY A 104 4.33 -13.89 19.74
CA GLY A 104 5.41 -12.93 20.01
C GLY A 104 6.75 -13.28 19.35
N GLU A 105 6.75 -14.19 18.40
CA GLU A 105 7.92 -14.59 17.62
C GLU A 105 8.34 -13.52 16.60
N LEU A 106 7.39 -12.67 16.17
CA LEU A 106 7.59 -11.47 15.36
C LEU A 106 7.23 -10.22 16.16
N ARG A 107 7.93 -9.11 15.93
CA ARG A 107 7.66 -7.83 16.58
C ARG A 107 7.14 -6.82 15.57
N GLN A 108 5.84 -6.56 15.59
CA GLN A 108 5.21 -5.56 14.72
C GLN A 108 5.29 -4.17 15.34
N ILE A 109 5.85 -3.22 14.59
CA ILE A 109 6.02 -1.82 15.00
C ILE A 109 5.12 -0.94 14.14
N TYR A 110 4.18 -0.25 14.75
CA TYR A 110 3.23 0.61 14.03
C TYR A 110 3.73 2.05 13.92
N SER A 111 3.72 2.58 12.72
CA SER A 111 3.98 4.00 12.45
C SER A 111 2.79 4.69 11.78
N LYS A 112 2.90 6.00 11.58
CA LYS A 112 1.80 6.80 10.99
C LYS A 112 1.70 6.67 9.46
N ASP A 113 2.84 6.46 8.75
CA ASP A 113 2.93 6.51 7.29
C ASP A 113 4.18 5.79 6.75
N ASN A 114 4.26 5.68 5.42
CA ASN A 114 5.39 5.08 4.71
C ASN A 114 6.70 5.77 5.03
N ARG A 115 6.72 7.10 4.98
CA ARG A 115 7.92 7.91 5.24
C ARG A 115 8.53 7.64 6.60
N THR A 116 7.69 7.53 7.62
CA THR A 116 8.14 7.23 8.98
C THR A 116 8.73 5.81 9.07
N ASN A 117 8.07 4.80 8.47
CA ASN A 117 8.60 3.44 8.43
C ASN A 117 9.94 3.38 7.70
N LEU A 118 10.06 4.00 6.53
CA LEU A 118 11.29 4.01 5.74
C LEU A 118 12.42 4.75 6.46
N ALA A 119 12.13 5.88 7.13
CA ALA A 119 13.11 6.56 7.96
C ALA A 119 13.57 5.73 9.17
N MET A 120 12.66 4.93 9.76
CA MET A 120 13.01 4.00 10.84
C MET A 120 13.85 2.83 10.32
N LEU A 121 13.51 2.30 9.14
CA LEU A 121 14.27 1.25 8.47
C LEU A 121 15.69 1.73 8.16
N TYR A 122 15.85 2.90 7.55
CA TYR A 122 17.13 3.52 7.24
C TYR A 122 18.02 3.67 8.48
N ARG A 123 17.43 4.09 9.60
CA ARG A 123 18.14 4.31 10.88
C ARG A 123 18.31 3.04 11.72
N GLY A 124 18.02 1.86 11.18
CA GLY A 124 18.13 0.59 11.90
C GLY A 124 17.19 0.42 13.08
N ARG A 125 16.09 1.19 13.13
CA ARG A 125 15.02 1.04 14.14
C ARG A 125 13.99 0.00 13.76
N LEU A 126 13.92 -0.36 12.48
CA LEU A 126 13.22 -1.51 11.93
C LEU A 126 14.21 -2.40 11.19
N ASP A 127 13.91 -3.68 11.11
CA ASP A 127 14.67 -4.66 10.36
C ASP A 127 14.01 -4.95 9.00
N ALA A 128 12.67 -4.89 8.96
CA ALA A 128 11.86 -5.05 7.75
C ALA A 128 10.67 -4.09 7.74
N TYR A 129 10.10 -3.84 6.54
CA TYR A 129 8.88 -3.08 6.32
C TYR A 129 8.06 -3.75 5.22
N ILE A 130 6.79 -4.04 5.48
CA ILE A 130 5.88 -4.68 4.52
C ILE A 130 4.90 -3.65 3.99
N ASN A 131 4.92 -3.44 2.66
CA ASN A 131 3.95 -2.55 2.02
C ASN A 131 3.89 -2.78 0.49
N ASP A 132 2.97 -2.06 -0.18
CA ASP A 132 2.91 -2.01 -1.64
C ASP A 132 4.22 -1.48 -2.23
N ARG A 133 4.70 -2.21 -3.24
CA ARG A 133 5.98 -1.92 -3.90
C ARG A 133 6.02 -0.50 -4.47
N ARG A 134 5.01 -0.08 -5.21
CA ARG A 134 4.99 1.24 -5.86
C ARG A 134 4.91 2.37 -4.86
N ALA A 135 4.11 2.18 -3.80
CA ALA A 135 4.00 3.17 -2.74
C ALA A 135 5.33 3.37 -2.00
N VAL A 136 6.10 2.29 -1.78
CA VAL A 136 7.43 2.36 -1.17
C VAL A 136 8.43 3.03 -2.11
N LEU A 137 8.50 2.61 -3.37
CA LEU A 137 9.43 3.18 -4.36
C LEU A 137 9.20 4.68 -4.56
N TRP A 138 7.92 5.08 -4.65
CA TRP A 138 7.56 6.50 -4.75
C TRP A 138 8.02 7.30 -3.53
N GLU A 139 7.78 6.81 -2.32
CA GLU A 139 8.19 7.50 -1.10
C GLU A 139 9.70 7.57 -0.96
N LEU A 140 10.42 6.50 -1.30
CA LEU A 140 11.89 6.50 -1.32
C LEU A 140 12.44 7.60 -2.24
N GLU A 141 11.86 7.76 -3.43
CA GLU A 141 12.28 8.81 -4.35
C GLU A 141 11.96 10.21 -3.81
N GLN A 142 10.80 10.42 -3.16
CA GLN A 142 10.51 11.69 -2.50
C GLN A 142 11.53 11.97 -1.37
N MET A 143 11.82 10.98 -0.54
CA MET A 143 12.77 11.11 0.57
C MET A 143 14.19 11.38 0.07
N ARG A 144 14.60 10.78 -1.08
CA ARG A 144 15.88 11.06 -1.73
C ARG A 144 15.95 12.51 -2.20
N ARG A 145 14.91 13.02 -2.87
CA ARG A 145 14.82 14.42 -3.32
C ARG A 145 14.86 15.41 -2.16
N ASP A 146 14.27 15.03 -1.04
CA ASP A 146 14.25 15.84 0.18
C ASP A 146 15.57 15.77 0.99
N GLY A 147 16.57 14.99 0.52
CA GLY A 147 17.86 14.84 1.21
C GLY A 147 17.76 14.10 2.55
N VAL A 148 16.79 13.18 2.70
CA VAL A 148 16.61 12.43 3.96
C VAL A 148 17.70 11.38 4.14
N PHE A 149 18.31 10.92 3.05
CA PHE A 149 19.38 9.93 3.03
C PHE A 149 20.73 10.61 2.75
N ASP A 150 21.76 10.16 3.47
CA ASP A 150 23.13 10.68 3.32
C ASP A 150 23.80 10.21 2.02
N GLN A 151 23.16 9.30 1.28
CA GLN A 151 23.68 8.73 0.03
C GLN A 151 22.67 8.92 -1.10
N ASP A 152 23.16 9.30 -2.28
CA ASP A 152 22.35 9.38 -3.49
C ASP A 152 21.85 8.01 -3.97
N SER A 153 22.47 6.92 -3.51
CA SER A 153 22.12 5.55 -3.87
C SER A 153 21.21 4.89 -2.83
N LEU A 154 20.26 4.07 -3.27
CA LEU A 154 19.40 3.26 -2.41
C LEU A 154 20.01 1.87 -2.08
N ASN A 155 21.33 1.75 -2.10
CA ASN A 155 22.04 0.50 -1.82
C ASN A 155 21.85 -0.04 -0.39
N TRP A 156 21.28 0.79 0.50
CA TRP A 156 21.02 0.42 1.89
C TRP A 156 19.73 -0.40 2.07
N ILE A 157 18.84 -0.44 1.05
CA ILE A 157 17.56 -1.14 1.09
C ILE A 157 17.49 -2.20 -0.01
N ALA A 158 16.89 -3.33 0.30
CA ALA A 158 16.67 -4.44 -0.62
C ALA A 158 15.20 -4.85 -0.62
N GLU A 159 14.72 -5.34 -1.76
CA GLU A 159 13.47 -6.07 -1.87
C GLU A 159 13.69 -7.52 -1.44
N GLY A 160 12.85 -8.02 -0.56
CA GLY A 160 12.74 -9.41 -0.19
C GLY A 160 11.55 -10.08 -0.91
N PRO A 161 10.91 -11.09 -0.28
CA PRO A 161 9.85 -11.86 -0.91
C PRO A 161 8.62 -11.00 -1.25
N TRP A 162 8.01 -11.36 -2.35
CA TRP A 162 6.70 -10.89 -2.76
C TRP A 162 5.64 -11.74 -2.05
N LEU A 163 4.77 -11.12 -1.28
CA LEU A 163 3.86 -11.84 -0.38
C LEU A 163 2.49 -12.08 -0.99
N SER A 164 1.89 -11.06 -1.57
CA SER A 164 0.56 -11.15 -2.16
C SER A 164 0.32 -10.02 -3.15
N GLY A 165 -0.67 -10.22 -4.04
CA GLY A 165 -1.27 -9.15 -4.83
C GLY A 165 -2.64 -8.81 -4.27
N GLU A 166 -2.87 -7.55 -3.93
CA GLU A 166 -4.14 -7.05 -3.40
C GLU A 166 -4.75 -6.03 -4.35
N GLU A 167 -6.06 -6.01 -4.44
CA GLU A 167 -6.77 -5.03 -5.24
C GLU A 167 -7.12 -3.79 -4.40
N GLY A 168 -6.73 -2.62 -4.89
CA GLY A 168 -7.08 -1.32 -4.31
C GLY A 168 -8.38 -0.79 -4.89
N TYR A 169 -9.24 -0.31 -4.01
CA TYR A 169 -10.59 0.19 -4.32
C TYR A 169 -10.75 1.65 -3.91
N LEU A 170 -11.80 2.30 -4.37
CA LEU A 170 -12.35 3.45 -3.68
C LEU A 170 -13.38 2.93 -2.66
N GLY A 171 -13.11 3.13 -1.37
CA GLY A 171 -14.03 2.77 -0.30
C GLY A 171 -14.97 3.93 0.00
N TYR A 172 -16.28 3.67 0.01
CA TYR A 172 -17.32 4.67 0.31
C TYR A 172 -17.89 4.45 1.70
N THR A 173 -18.22 5.53 2.39
CA THR A 173 -18.93 5.41 3.67
C THR A 173 -20.35 4.87 3.49
N ARG A 174 -20.77 4.01 4.43
CA ARG A 174 -22.17 3.57 4.60
C ARG A 174 -22.86 4.33 5.75
N ILE A 175 -22.09 5.22 6.42
CA ILE A 175 -22.54 5.98 7.57
C ILE A 175 -22.90 7.39 7.13
N ASN A 176 -23.95 7.97 7.75
CA ASN A 176 -24.41 9.34 7.46
C ASN A 176 -24.67 9.59 5.96
N THR A 177 -25.32 8.64 5.30
CA THR A 177 -25.55 8.68 3.84
C THR A 177 -26.41 9.85 3.40
N SER A 178 -27.22 10.43 4.30
CA SER A 178 -28.02 11.64 4.04
C SER A 178 -27.15 12.87 3.72
N ALA A 179 -25.90 12.90 4.19
CA ALA A 179 -24.94 13.94 3.84
C ALA A 179 -24.42 13.82 2.39
N TYR A 180 -24.65 12.67 1.75
CA TYR A 180 -24.16 12.33 0.42
C TYR A 180 -25.28 11.77 -0.48
N PRO A 181 -26.36 12.52 -0.74
CA PRO A 181 -27.52 12.02 -1.50
C PRO A 181 -27.15 11.60 -2.93
N TYR A 182 -26.04 12.07 -3.45
CA TYR A 182 -25.51 11.76 -4.78
C TYR A 182 -24.55 10.54 -4.79
N LYS A 183 -24.31 9.89 -3.67
CA LYS A 183 -23.30 8.83 -3.54
C LYS A 183 -23.50 7.68 -4.53
N ASP A 184 -24.73 7.21 -4.67
CA ASP A 184 -25.03 6.05 -5.51
C ASP A 184 -24.90 6.37 -7.00
N ASP A 185 -25.32 7.58 -7.43
CA ASP A 185 -25.07 8.05 -8.80
C ASP A 185 -23.59 8.26 -9.06
N PHE A 186 -22.87 8.89 -8.14
CA PHE A 186 -21.43 9.08 -8.24
C PHE A 186 -20.69 7.75 -8.38
N LYS A 187 -20.99 6.77 -7.51
CA LYS A 187 -20.39 5.43 -7.54
C LYS A 187 -20.66 4.73 -8.86
N LYS A 188 -21.92 4.70 -9.30
CA LYS A 188 -22.34 4.07 -10.56
C LYS A 188 -21.61 4.65 -11.78
N ARG A 189 -21.51 5.98 -11.85
CA ARG A 189 -20.80 6.66 -12.94
C ARG A 189 -19.31 6.39 -12.89
N LEU A 190 -18.70 6.47 -11.71
CA LEU A 190 -17.29 6.21 -11.56
C LEU A 190 -16.94 4.77 -11.94
N ASP A 191 -17.73 3.78 -11.49
CA ASP A 191 -17.51 2.37 -11.82
C ASP A 191 -17.63 2.13 -13.34
N ALA A 192 -18.56 2.79 -14.04
CA ALA A 192 -18.68 2.73 -15.49
C ALA A 192 -17.42 3.34 -16.18
N ILE A 193 -16.98 4.50 -15.73
CA ILE A 193 -15.78 5.17 -16.27
C ILE A 193 -14.51 4.35 -16.00
N LEU A 194 -14.37 3.75 -14.82
CA LEU A 194 -13.26 2.87 -14.52
C LEU A 194 -13.24 1.63 -15.43
N SER A 195 -14.42 1.07 -15.74
CA SER A 195 -14.56 -0.02 -16.72
C SER A 195 -14.10 0.40 -18.12
N ASP A 196 -14.47 1.59 -18.54
CA ASP A 196 -14.05 2.12 -19.84
C ASP A 196 -12.53 2.35 -19.88
N LEU A 197 -11.97 2.97 -18.84
CA LEU A 197 -10.54 3.23 -18.73
C LEU A 197 -9.71 1.93 -18.70
N GLU A 198 -10.23 0.89 -18.08
CA GLU A 198 -9.61 -0.44 -18.10
C GLU A 198 -9.64 -1.05 -19.51
N ARG A 199 -10.81 -1.08 -20.17
CA ARG A 199 -10.98 -1.58 -21.54
C ARG A 199 -10.15 -0.80 -22.56
N GLU A 200 -10.01 0.51 -22.38
CA GLU A 200 -9.15 1.38 -23.19
C GLU A 200 -7.64 1.16 -22.88
N GLY A 201 -7.29 0.34 -21.90
CA GLY A 201 -5.92 0.12 -21.44
C GLY A 201 -5.26 1.34 -20.78
N VAL A 202 -6.05 2.33 -20.37
CA VAL A 202 -5.53 3.58 -19.78
C VAL A 202 -4.91 3.33 -18.42
N ILE A 203 -5.58 2.51 -17.58
CA ILE A 203 -5.07 2.17 -16.24
C ILE A 203 -3.73 1.43 -16.40
N TYR A 204 -3.65 0.45 -17.29
CA TYR A 204 -2.42 -0.28 -17.58
C TYR A 204 -1.27 0.66 -17.99
N ARG A 205 -1.52 1.60 -18.93
CA ARG A 205 -0.49 2.55 -19.38
C ARG A 205 -0.02 3.48 -18.26
N ILE A 206 -0.92 3.91 -17.36
CA ILE A 206 -0.55 4.73 -16.20
C ILE A 206 0.37 3.94 -15.27
N VAL A 207 -0.01 2.72 -14.92
CA VAL A 207 0.76 1.82 -14.05
C VAL A 207 2.13 1.53 -14.66
N LYS A 208 2.15 1.11 -15.93
CA LYS A 208 3.41 0.83 -16.66
C LYS A 208 4.33 2.04 -16.70
N ARG A 209 3.81 3.22 -17.05
CA ARG A 209 4.58 4.46 -17.06
C ARG A 209 5.15 4.78 -15.68
N TYR A 210 4.40 4.50 -14.62
CA TYR A 210 4.85 4.70 -13.25
C TYR A 210 5.99 3.75 -12.91
N ASP A 211 5.85 2.47 -13.24
CA ASP A 211 6.88 1.45 -13.01
C ASP A 211 8.17 1.76 -13.80
N GLU A 212 8.05 2.30 -15.02
CA GLU A 212 9.18 2.74 -15.85
C GLU A 212 9.85 4.04 -15.34
N PHE A 213 9.06 4.93 -14.71
CA PHE A 213 9.59 6.22 -14.22
C PHE A 213 10.36 6.07 -12.90
N TYR A 214 10.05 5.02 -12.13
CA TYR A 214 10.75 4.68 -10.88
C TYR A 214 11.48 3.34 -11.01
N PRO A 215 12.49 3.24 -11.94
CA PRO A 215 13.30 2.04 -12.07
C PRO A 215 14.32 2.01 -10.93
N LEU A 216 13.87 1.88 -9.69
CA LEU A 216 14.75 1.52 -8.62
C LEU A 216 15.04 0.04 -8.80
N GLU A 217 16.14 -0.27 -9.46
CA GLU A 217 16.81 -1.55 -9.31
C GLU A 217 17.28 -1.66 -7.86
N LEU A 218 16.33 -1.84 -6.97
CA LEU A 218 16.65 -2.39 -5.66
C LEU A 218 17.24 -3.77 -6.00
N GLN A 219 18.52 -3.94 -5.74
CA GLN A 219 19.18 -5.22 -5.99
C GLN A 219 18.34 -6.29 -5.32
N ALA A 220 17.58 -7.04 -6.12
CA ALA A 220 16.94 -8.25 -5.66
C ALA A 220 18.08 -9.10 -5.09
N ALA A 221 18.07 -9.29 -3.78
CA ALA A 221 19.05 -10.15 -3.14
C ALA A 221 18.75 -11.57 -3.62
N GLY A 222 19.32 -11.96 -4.78
CA GLY A 222 19.42 -13.34 -5.22
C GLY A 222 18.17 -14.09 -5.68
N ILE A 223 17.07 -13.41 -6.00
CA ILE A 223 15.87 -14.09 -6.50
C ILE A 223 15.96 -14.24 -8.02
N GLN A 224 16.25 -15.44 -8.50
CA GLN A 224 15.96 -15.83 -9.87
C GLN A 224 14.44 -15.82 -10.07
N GLU A 225 13.97 -15.12 -11.11
CA GLU A 225 12.58 -15.21 -11.57
C GLU A 225 12.21 -16.68 -11.76
N VAL A 226 11.31 -17.18 -10.94
CA VAL A 226 10.61 -18.43 -11.26
C VAL A 226 9.57 -18.06 -12.31
N SER A 227 9.98 -18.24 -13.57
CA SER A 227 9.09 -18.20 -14.72
C SER A 227 8.03 -19.29 -14.57
N GLN A 228 6.76 -18.90 -14.37
CA GLN A 228 5.58 -19.66 -14.79
C GLN A 228 4.52 -18.70 -15.32
#